data_f78a9ffd21e5d0449fb8c909e8e52869
#
_entry.id   f78a9ffd21e5d0449fb8c909e8e52869
#
_cell.length_a   1.000
_cell.length_b   1.000
_cell.length_c   1.000
_cell.angle_alpha   90.00
_cell.angle_beta   90.00
_cell.angle_gamma   90.00
#
_symmetry.space_group_name_H-M   'P 1'
#
loop_
_entity.id
_entity.type
_entity.pdbx_description
1 polymer ?
#
loop_
_entity_poly.entity_id
_entity_poly.type
_entity_poly.pdbx_seq_one_letter_code
_entity_poly.pdbx_strand_id
1 'polypeptide(L)'
;MRKLLFLATVVYTILLIIRPQEFVPGFEQIPLLQIVLLTAFGLWLFCGDKGVDLPQFKILPLLLVFIWLSLGIGGGWWGGIVSALEKMLPPMLLLVIVSGSVRSLSALKVYSFILIACAATLVYHGHLQVTTGLGWTGEPMIEGRITYSGIFNDPNDMGLLFVLAIGLCILHLRTQQGRFMRLLAWTTLGWLLYGVYLTDSRGTMLATLTVLALEIWARFGKGAVITLGVIAVPVLIAYTRLAELDAEDESAEGRIDAWYEGVQLLTQYPLFGVGWQMFSDHNSLTAHNSMVLAMAELGVLGYTVWLSLVFLSGWMIWRLAYPAGLLPQPYPPRAVTVRKETPAALPSPPEAAILPGFDAAAERLAARSLLFAACGFAVGAFFLSQSYKPMLFLNCGLIAGRYLGMREAGLRVPAYAFGANLPRVLGYALASIVGMWLLVRILL
;
A
#
# COMPACT_ATOMS: atom_id res chain seq x y z
N MET A 1 20.64 -14.64 9.58
CA MET A 1 19.95 -14.48 8.27
C MET A 1 18.95 -13.31 8.27
N ARG A 2 17.95 -13.23 9.18
CA ARG A 2 16.94 -12.14 9.16
C ARG A 2 17.50 -10.71 9.22
N LYS A 3 18.59 -10.48 10.00
CA LYS A 3 19.23 -9.15 10.04
C LYS A 3 19.84 -8.76 8.69
N LEU A 4 20.45 -9.72 7.99
CA LEU A 4 21.00 -9.51 6.64
C LEU A 4 19.87 -9.28 5.62
N LEU A 5 18.80 -10.08 5.68
CA LEU A 5 17.61 -9.87 4.85
C LEU A 5 17.04 -8.46 5.08
N PHE A 6 16.91 -8.02 6.36
CA PHE A 6 16.42 -6.69 6.68
C PHE A 6 17.31 -5.59 6.08
N LEU A 7 18.64 -5.72 6.23
CA LEU A 7 19.58 -4.77 5.65
C LEU A 7 19.46 -4.73 4.12
N ALA A 8 19.44 -5.89 3.44
CA ALA A 8 19.27 -5.95 1.99
C ALA A 8 17.93 -5.37 1.54
N THR A 9 16.84 -5.59 2.30
CA THR A 9 15.52 -5.01 2.03
C THR A 9 15.55 -3.47 2.17
N VAL A 10 16.23 -2.94 3.19
CA VAL A 10 16.40 -1.49 3.38
C VAL A 10 17.19 -0.90 2.22
N VAL A 11 18.32 -1.50 1.85
CA VAL A 11 19.14 -1.05 0.71
C VAL A 11 18.33 -1.07 -0.58
N TYR A 12 17.60 -2.15 -0.84
CA TYR A 12 16.72 -2.23 -2.02
C TYR A 12 15.68 -1.11 -2.03
N THR A 13 15.06 -0.83 -0.90
CA THR A 13 14.04 0.22 -0.79
C THR A 13 14.61 1.62 -1.06
N ILE A 14 15.81 1.91 -0.54
CA ILE A 14 16.52 3.17 -0.83
C ILE A 14 16.85 3.26 -2.32
N LEU A 15 17.39 2.20 -2.92
CA LEU A 15 17.71 2.16 -4.35
C LEU A 15 16.46 2.29 -5.23
N LEU A 16 15.33 1.73 -4.80
CA LEU A 16 14.06 1.82 -5.52
C LEU A 16 13.47 3.23 -5.49
N ILE A 17 13.57 3.93 -4.35
CA ILE A 17 12.95 5.25 -4.14
C ILE A 17 13.87 6.37 -4.59
N ILE A 18 15.13 6.38 -4.14
CA ILE A 18 16.08 7.49 -4.40
C ILE A 18 16.81 7.31 -5.73
N ARG A 19 16.98 6.06 -6.20
CA ARG A 19 17.58 5.72 -7.50
C ARG A 19 18.98 6.35 -7.74
N PRO A 20 19.91 6.29 -6.79
CA PRO A 20 21.22 6.90 -6.96
C PRO A 20 21.98 6.34 -8.17
N GLN A 21 21.68 5.12 -8.62
CA GLN A 21 22.25 4.51 -9.81
C GLN A 21 21.91 5.23 -11.11
N GLU A 22 20.96 6.15 -11.13
CA GLU A 22 20.57 6.91 -12.34
C GLU A 22 21.30 8.25 -12.46
N PHE A 23 21.85 8.78 -11.37
CA PHE A 23 22.51 10.09 -11.38
C PHE A 23 23.95 10.07 -10.83
N VAL A 24 24.41 8.96 -10.25
CA VAL A 24 25.79 8.82 -9.78
C VAL A 24 26.64 8.21 -10.90
N PRO A 25 27.63 8.92 -11.43
CA PRO A 25 28.49 8.42 -12.52
C PRO A 25 29.15 7.07 -12.16
N GLY A 26 29.16 6.15 -13.11
CA GLY A 26 29.74 4.83 -12.98
C GLY A 26 28.79 3.73 -12.49
N PHE A 27 27.57 4.04 -12.05
CA PHE A 27 26.56 3.05 -11.67
C PHE A 27 25.53 2.77 -12.78
N GLU A 28 25.49 3.58 -13.84
CA GLU A 28 24.47 3.53 -14.90
C GLU A 28 24.36 2.16 -15.61
N GLN A 29 25.49 1.45 -15.74
CA GLN A 29 25.53 0.14 -16.41
C GLN A 29 25.33 -1.04 -15.46
N ILE A 30 25.28 -0.81 -14.15
CA ILE A 30 25.17 -1.87 -13.16
C ILE A 30 23.69 -2.07 -12.79
N PRO A 31 23.11 -3.26 -12.97
CA PRO A 31 21.72 -3.53 -12.60
C PRO A 31 21.57 -3.69 -11.08
N LEU A 32 21.91 -2.61 -10.32
CA LEU A 32 21.96 -2.62 -8.86
C LEU A 32 20.63 -3.05 -8.22
N LEU A 33 19.51 -2.55 -8.76
CA LEU A 33 18.19 -2.93 -8.24
C LEU A 33 17.96 -4.43 -8.33
N GLN A 34 18.27 -5.04 -9.47
CA GLN A 34 18.10 -6.49 -9.68
C GLN A 34 19.03 -7.28 -8.79
N ILE A 35 20.31 -6.89 -8.70
CA ILE A 35 21.30 -7.58 -7.86
C ILE A 35 20.88 -7.58 -6.39
N VAL A 36 20.49 -6.42 -5.85
CA VAL A 36 20.10 -6.29 -4.44
C VAL A 36 18.78 -7.02 -4.19
N LEU A 37 17.80 -6.93 -5.11
CA LEU A 37 16.54 -7.66 -5.01
C LEU A 37 16.74 -9.17 -4.96
N LEU A 38 17.53 -9.70 -5.90
CA LEU A 38 17.81 -11.14 -5.96
C LEU A 38 18.63 -11.60 -4.75
N THR A 39 19.57 -10.78 -4.26
CA THR A 39 20.30 -11.04 -3.02
C THR A 39 19.35 -11.10 -1.83
N ALA A 40 18.46 -10.13 -1.68
CA ALA A 40 17.45 -10.11 -0.62
C ALA A 40 16.50 -11.32 -0.71
N PHE A 41 16.07 -11.66 -1.91
CA PHE A 41 15.24 -12.85 -2.14
C PHE A 41 15.98 -14.14 -1.80
N GLY A 42 17.25 -14.27 -2.22
CA GLY A 42 18.12 -15.39 -1.86
C GLY A 42 18.26 -15.53 -0.34
N LEU A 43 18.52 -14.41 0.38
CA LEU A 43 18.56 -14.42 1.85
C LEU A 43 17.21 -14.84 2.47
N TRP A 44 16.08 -14.42 1.88
CA TRP A 44 14.75 -14.84 2.31
C TRP A 44 14.55 -16.35 2.18
N LEU A 45 15.06 -16.99 1.10
CA LEU A 45 14.98 -18.43 0.90
C LEU A 45 15.67 -19.22 2.02
N PHE A 46 16.69 -18.67 2.66
CA PHE A 46 17.40 -19.28 3.79
C PHE A 46 16.85 -18.87 5.17
N CYS A 47 15.81 -18.01 5.23
CA CYS A 47 15.11 -17.76 6.49
C CYS A 47 14.21 -18.93 6.88
N GLY A 48 14.04 -19.15 8.18
CA GLY A 48 13.24 -20.26 8.74
C GLY A 48 11.77 -20.17 8.34
N ASP A 49 10.88 -19.75 9.25
CA ASP A 49 9.45 -19.54 8.90
C ASP A 49 9.31 -18.44 7.83
N LYS A 50 8.85 -18.81 6.65
CA LYS A 50 8.63 -17.92 5.51
C LYS A 50 7.23 -17.33 5.47
N GLY A 51 6.28 -17.87 6.24
CA GLY A 51 4.89 -17.47 6.21
C GLY A 51 4.18 -17.77 4.89
N VAL A 52 4.63 -18.79 4.14
CA VAL A 52 4.07 -19.16 2.83
C VAL A 52 2.60 -19.62 2.87
N ASP A 53 2.08 -19.88 4.06
CA ASP A 53 0.67 -20.17 4.31
C ASP A 53 -0.23 -18.93 4.21
N LEU A 54 0.35 -17.71 4.26
CA LEU A 54 -0.42 -16.48 4.08
C LEU A 54 -1.05 -16.41 2.69
N PRO A 55 -2.25 -15.79 2.58
CA PRO A 55 -2.96 -15.71 1.31
C PRO A 55 -2.15 -15.03 0.21
N GLN A 56 -1.34 -14.03 0.54
CA GLN A 56 -0.50 -13.30 -0.43
C GLN A 56 0.41 -14.23 -1.23
N PHE A 57 1.04 -15.21 -0.57
CA PHE A 57 1.96 -16.15 -1.25
C PHE A 57 1.26 -17.09 -2.24
N LYS A 58 -0.06 -17.30 -2.10
CA LYS A 58 -0.87 -18.04 -3.08
C LYS A 58 -1.42 -17.13 -4.17
N ILE A 59 -1.74 -15.90 -3.80
CA ILE A 59 -2.31 -14.91 -4.72
C ILE A 59 -1.26 -14.41 -5.72
N LEU A 60 -0.01 -14.16 -5.31
CA LEU A 60 1.02 -13.63 -6.20
C LEU A 60 1.26 -14.51 -7.45
N PRO A 61 1.56 -15.82 -7.33
CA PRO A 61 1.75 -16.66 -8.51
C PRO A 61 0.46 -16.80 -9.33
N LEU A 62 -0.70 -16.85 -8.67
CA LEU A 62 -1.99 -16.91 -9.36
C LEU A 62 -2.27 -15.62 -10.13
N LEU A 63 -1.97 -14.46 -9.57
CA LEU A 63 -2.07 -13.17 -10.25
C LEU A 63 -1.19 -13.13 -11.50
N LEU A 64 0.05 -13.63 -11.41
CA LEU A 64 0.94 -13.73 -12.57
C LEU A 64 0.36 -14.63 -13.66
N VAL A 65 -0.24 -15.77 -13.30
CA VAL A 65 -0.93 -16.65 -14.25
C VAL A 65 -2.08 -15.93 -14.94
N PHE A 66 -2.91 -15.17 -14.20
CA PHE A 66 -4.01 -14.42 -14.80
C PHE A 66 -3.52 -13.25 -15.66
N ILE A 67 -2.41 -12.60 -15.35
CA ILE A 67 -1.75 -11.62 -16.21
C ILE A 67 -1.33 -12.28 -17.54
N TRP A 68 -0.76 -13.48 -17.51
CA TRP A 68 -0.40 -14.22 -18.73
C TRP A 68 -1.61 -14.65 -19.55
N LEU A 69 -2.65 -15.15 -18.89
CA LEU A 69 -3.91 -15.52 -19.55
C LEU A 69 -4.60 -14.29 -20.17
N SER A 70 -4.57 -13.17 -19.48
CA SER A 70 -5.07 -11.90 -19.97
C SER A 70 -4.34 -11.46 -21.24
N LEU A 71 -3.01 -11.49 -21.24
CA LEU A 71 -2.20 -11.17 -22.43
C LEU A 71 -2.46 -12.13 -23.59
N GLY A 72 -2.45 -13.44 -23.31
CA GLY A 72 -2.55 -14.46 -24.37
C GLY A 72 -3.96 -14.63 -24.93
N ILE A 73 -4.99 -14.68 -24.06
CA ILE A 73 -6.38 -14.93 -24.44
C ILE A 73 -7.11 -13.62 -24.71
N GLY A 74 -6.98 -12.64 -23.80
CA GLY A 74 -7.65 -11.34 -23.91
C GLY A 74 -7.02 -10.47 -24.99
N GLY A 75 -5.72 -10.22 -24.87
CA GLY A 75 -4.96 -9.36 -25.79
C GLY A 75 -4.43 -10.05 -27.05
N GLY A 76 -4.55 -11.38 -27.16
CA GLY A 76 -4.00 -12.13 -28.30
C GLY A 76 -2.48 -12.14 -28.43
N TRP A 77 -1.74 -11.70 -27.38
CA TRP A 77 -0.30 -11.48 -27.41
C TRP A 77 0.49 -12.38 -26.44
N TRP A 78 0.71 -13.61 -26.81
CA TRP A 78 1.51 -14.56 -26.02
C TRP A 78 3.00 -14.17 -25.90
N GLY A 79 3.53 -13.36 -26.80
CA GLY A 79 4.89 -12.84 -26.75
C GLY A 79 5.16 -11.93 -25.55
N GLY A 80 4.12 -11.33 -24.96
CA GLY A 80 4.22 -10.43 -23.80
C GLY A 80 4.52 -11.11 -22.45
N ILE A 81 4.48 -12.43 -22.36
CA ILE A 81 4.67 -13.18 -21.10
C ILE A 81 6.01 -12.87 -20.43
N VAL A 82 7.09 -12.81 -21.20
CA VAL A 82 8.43 -12.51 -20.66
C VAL A 82 8.49 -11.08 -20.12
N SER A 83 7.98 -10.12 -20.89
CA SER A 83 7.89 -8.71 -20.44
C SER A 83 7.03 -8.56 -19.19
N ALA A 84 5.91 -9.30 -19.09
CA ALA A 84 5.07 -9.30 -17.91
C ALA A 84 5.81 -9.86 -16.69
N LEU A 85 6.59 -10.93 -16.86
CA LEU A 85 7.41 -11.48 -15.79
C LEU A 85 8.46 -10.46 -15.31
N GLU A 86 9.20 -9.85 -16.24
CA GLU A 86 10.23 -8.86 -15.93
C GLU A 86 9.68 -7.66 -15.16
N LYS A 87 8.49 -7.17 -15.52
CA LYS A 87 7.86 -6.00 -14.89
C LYS A 87 7.14 -6.33 -13.57
N MET A 88 6.55 -7.53 -13.47
CA MET A 88 5.75 -7.91 -12.29
C MET A 88 6.55 -8.61 -11.20
N LEU A 89 7.63 -9.32 -11.56
CA LEU A 89 8.44 -10.02 -10.57
C LEU A 89 9.06 -9.10 -9.51
N PRO A 90 9.66 -7.94 -9.83
CA PRO A 90 10.24 -7.05 -8.83
C PRO A 90 9.24 -6.56 -7.78
N PRO A 91 8.05 -6.02 -8.10
CA PRO A 91 7.08 -5.63 -7.07
C PRO A 91 6.54 -6.81 -6.27
N MET A 92 6.36 -7.98 -6.87
CA MET A 92 5.96 -9.19 -6.14
C MET A 92 7.05 -9.65 -5.16
N LEU A 93 8.32 -9.65 -5.57
CA LEU A 93 9.44 -9.97 -4.70
C LEU A 93 9.63 -8.92 -3.59
N LEU A 94 9.33 -7.64 -3.86
CA LEU A 94 9.32 -6.60 -2.82
C LEU A 94 8.37 -6.96 -1.68
N LEU A 95 7.14 -7.39 -1.98
CA LEU A 95 6.20 -7.88 -0.96
C LEU A 95 6.82 -9.02 -0.15
N VAL A 96 7.44 -10.00 -0.82
CA VAL A 96 8.04 -11.18 -0.18
C VAL A 96 9.16 -10.80 0.77
N ILE A 97 10.14 -9.98 0.33
CA ILE A 97 11.30 -9.59 1.15
C ILE A 97 10.89 -8.68 2.32
N VAL A 98 9.94 -7.77 2.11
CA VAL A 98 9.41 -6.89 3.17
C VAL A 98 8.65 -7.72 4.20
N SER A 99 7.79 -8.65 3.78
CA SER A 99 7.05 -9.52 4.71
C SER A 99 7.98 -10.45 5.53
N GLY A 100 9.10 -10.86 4.94
CA GLY A 100 10.12 -11.67 5.60
C GLY A 100 10.96 -10.89 6.61
N SER A 101 11.20 -9.59 6.36
CA SER A 101 12.14 -8.75 7.12
C SER A 101 11.48 -7.89 8.18
N VAL A 102 10.28 -7.30 7.92
CA VAL A 102 9.63 -6.31 8.80
C VAL A 102 8.63 -7.00 9.74
N ARG A 103 9.11 -7.93 10.57
CA ARG A 103 8.24 -8.73 11.46
C ARG A 103 8.12 -8.17 12.88
N SER A 104 9.20 -7.60 13.47
CA SER A 104 9.15 -7.00 14.79
C SER A 104 8.72 -5.53 14.74
N LEU A 105 8.19 -5.01 15.85
CA LEU A 105 7.85 -3.59 15.97
C LEU A 105 9.09 -2.69 15.82
N SER A 106 10.26 -3.14 16.30
CA SER A 106 11.53 -2.42 16.13
C SER A 106 11.95 -2.39 14.65
N ALA A 107 11.83 -3.52 13.93
CA ALA A 107 12.08 -3.55 12.49
C ALA A 107 11.14 -2.62 11.72
N LEU A 108 9.84 -2.62 12.06
CA LEU A 108 8.88 -1.68 11.46
C LEU A 108 9.28 -0.22 11.73
N LYS A 109 9.65 0.13 12.96
CA LYS A 109 10.06 1.51 13.31
C LYS A 109 11.29 1.94 12.51
N VAL A 110 12.31 1.09 12.40
CA VAL A 110 13.50 1.41 11.61
C VAL A 110 13.16 1.51 10.13
N TYR A 111 12.41 0.57 9.59
CA TYR A 111 12.02 0.57 8.18
C TYR A 111 11.14 1.76 7.83
N SER A 112 10.19 2.12 8.70
CA SER A 112 9.36 3.31 8.52
C SER A 112 10.17 4.60 8.59
N PHE A 113 11.19 4.69 9.44
CA PHE A 113 12.10 5.82 9.46
C PHE A 113 12.83 5.99 8.12
N ILE A 114 13.30 4.90 7.51
CA ILE A 114 13.94 4.92 6.19
C ILE A 114 12.95 5.38 5.10
N LEU A 115 11.71 4.87 5.10
CA LEU A 115 10.69 5.32 4.15
C LEU A 115 10.38 6.82 4.30
N ILE A 116 10.25 7.29 5.54
CA ILE A 116 10.02 8.72 5.84
C ILE A 116 11.21 9.57 5.38
N ALA A 117 12.44 9.10 5.62
CA ALA A 117 13.65 9.80 5.18
C ALA A 117 13.71 9.89 3.65
N CYS A 118 13.45 8.79 2.94
CA CYS A 118 13.37 8.80 1.47
C CYS A 118 12.29 9.76 0.97
N ALA A 119 11.09 9.72 1.55
CA ALA A 119 10.00 10.62 1.19
C ALA A 119 10.39 12.10 1.44
N ALA A 120 10.97 12.41 2.61
CA ALA A 120 11.44 13.76 2.93
C ALA A 120 12.54 14.26 1.98
N THR A 121 13.40 13.36 1.51
CA THR A 121 14.41 13.65 0.49
C THR A 121 13.74 13.98 -0.85
N LEU A 122 12.71 13.26 -1.26
CA LEU A 122 11.96 13.58 -2.49
C LEU A 122 11.18 14.90 -2.36
N VAL A 123 10.69 15.27 -1.18
CA VAL A 123 10.13 16.62 -0.95
C VAL A 123 11.18 17.70 -1.17
N TYR A 124 12.43 17.46 -0.72
CA TYR A 124 13.53 18.39 -0.98
C TYR A 124 13.84 18.50 -2.47
N HIS A 125 13.81 17.39 -3.21
CA HIS A 125 13.93 17.43 -4.68
C HIS A 125 12.86 18.31 -5.31
N GLY A 126 11.58 18.10 -4.95
CA GLY A 126 10.48 18.92 -5.45
C GLY A 126 10.60 20.39 -5.05
N HIS A 127 11.09 20.67 -3.83
CA HIS A 127 11.38 22.05 -3.40
C HIS A 127 12.44 22.72 -4.30
N LEU A 128 13.50 22.00 -4.68
CA LEU A 128 14.48 22.50 -5.63
C LEU A 128 13.85 22.78 -7.01
N GLN A 129 13.01 21.87 -7.51
CA GLN A 129 12.31 22.09 -8.79
C GLN A 129 11.50 23.39 -8.76
N VAL A 130 10.78 23.68 -7.67
CA VAL A 130 9.97 24.90 -7.54
C VAL A 130 10.84 26.16 -7.41
N THR A 131 11.95 26.10 -6.66
CA THR A 131 12.75 27.30 -6.34
C THR A 131 13.84 27.61 -7.36
N THR A 132 14.39 26.60 -8.01
CA THR A 132 15.51 26.74 -8.96
C THR A 132 15.15 26.36 -10.40
N GLY A 133 13.94 25.81 -10.61
CA GLY A 133 13.49 25.30 -11.90
C GLY A 133 13.88 23.85 -12.18
N LEU A 134 14.88 23.30 -11.48
CA LEU A 134 15.41 21.95 -11.70
C LEU A 134 15.61 21.22 -10.37
N GLY A 135 15.31 19.92 -10.35
CA GLY A 135 15.69 19.03 -9.25
C GLY A 135 17.18 18.72 -9.26
N TRP A 136 17.67 18.01 -8.22
CA TRP A 136 19.10 17.62 -8.18
C TRP A 136 19.52 16.64 -9.29
N THR A 137 18.55 15.94 -9.90
CA THR A 137 18.75 15.06 -11.07
C THR A 137 18.77 15.82 -12.38
N GLY A 138 18.55 17.14 -12.36
CA GLY A 138 18.47 17.98 -13.55
C GLY A 138 17.09 17.96 -14.25
N GLU A 139 16.10 17.30 -13.69
CA GLU A 139 14.75 17.22 -14.26
C GLU A 139 13.90 18.44 -13.87
N PRO A 140 13.20 19.08 -14.84
CA PRO A 140 12.27 20.17 -14.56
C PRO A 140 10.95 19.62 -14.00
N MET A 141 10.09 20.53 -13.52
CA MET A 141 8.69 20.23 -13.25
C MET A 141 7.96 19.85 -14.54
N ILE A 142 6.95 19.00 -14.45
CA ILE A 142 6.02 18.67 -15.53
C ILE A 142 4.69 19.38 -15.24
N GLU A 143 4.23 20.22 -16.13
CA GLU A 143 2.96 20.97 -15.98
C GLU A 143 2.84 21.72 -14.64
N GLY A 144 3.94 22.34 -14.19
CA GLY A 144 3.98 23.04 -12.91
C GLY A 144 4.00 22.15 -11.66
N ARG A 145 4.08 20.83 -11.80
CA ARG A 145 4.02 19.83 -10.74
C ARG A 145 5.38 19.16 -10.55
N ILE A 146 5.71 18.85 -9.30
CA ILE A 146 6.97 18.18 -8.96
C ILE A 146 6.96 16.72 -9.45
N THR A 147 8.09 16.27 -9.97
CA THR A 147 8.29 14.90 -10.47
C THR A 147 9.64 14.35 -10.02
N TYR A 148 9.81 13.03 -10.12
CA TYR A 148 11.09 12.37 -9.90
C TYR A 148 11.22 11.17 -10.84
N SER A 149 12.44 10.72 -11.07
CA SER A 149 12.71 9.61 -11.98
C SER A 149 12.10 8.27 -11.53
N GLY A 150 12.03 7.33 -12.46
CA GLY A 150 11.65 5.95 -12.21
C GLY A 150 10.19 5.74 -11.86
N ILE A 151 9.91 5.16 -10.69
CA ILE A 151 8.54 4.85 -10.26
C ILE A 151 7.72 6.09 -9.86
N PHE A 152 8.35 7.26 -9.77
CA PHE A 152 7.77 8.55 -9.38
C PHE A 152 7.76 9.58 -10.52
N ASN A 153 7.82 9.11 -11.76
CA ASN A 153 7.71 9.94 -12.95
C ASN A 153 6.37 10.72 -13.01
N ASP A 154 5.35 10.21 -12.37
CA ASP A 154 4.06 10.88 -12.17
C ASP A 154 4.01 11.52 -10.77
N PRO A 155 3.67 12.83 -10.63
CA PRO A 155 3.50 13.53 -9.36
C PRO A 155 2.58 12.80 -8.39
N ASN A 156 1.53 12.16 -8.91
CA ASN A 156 0.56 11.42 -8.11
C ASN A 156 1.17 10.18 -7.45
N ASP A 157 2.09 9.49 -8.15
CA ASP A 157 2.79 8.32 -7.60
C ASP A 157 3.70 8.71 -6.44
N MET A 158 4.41 9.82 -6.59
CA MET A 158 5.25 10.40 -5.53
C MET A 158 4.38 10.84 -4.34
N GLY A 159 3.22 11.43 -4.61
CA GLY A 159 2.26 11.80 -3.58
C GLY A 159 1.79 10.61 -2.73
N LEU A 160 1.59 9.43 -3.31
CA LEU A 160 1.22 8.23 -2.55
C LEU A 160 2.33 7.72 -1.63
N LEU A 161 3.60 7.91 -1.99
CA LEU A 161 4.70 7.69 -1.04
C LEU A 161 4.61 8.66 0.15
N PHE A 162 4.29 9.94 -0.11
CA PHE A 162 4.12 10.93 0.97
C PHE A 162 2.95 10.54 1.89
N VAL A 163 1.82 10.07 1.35
CA VAL A 163 0.67 9.58 2.12
C VAL A 163 1.07 8.41 3.03
N LEU A 164 1.81 7.42 2.52
CA LEU A 164 2.34 6.32 3.33
C LEU A 164 3.27 6.84 4.41
N ALA A 165 4.21 7.72 4.05
CA ALA A 165 5.18 8.31 4.99
C ALA A 165 4.50 9.13 6.09
N ILE A 166 3.42 9.87 5.79
CA ILE A 166 2.60 10.61 6.76
C ILE A 166 2.00 9.65 7.80
N GLY A 167 1.36 8.56 7.37
CA GLY A 167 0.80 7.56 8.27
C GLY A 167 1.87 6.93 9.19
N LEU A 168 3.05 6.63 8.64
CA LEU A 168 4.18 6.11 9.41
C LEU A 168 4.82 7.17 10.32
N CYS A 169 4.86 8.44 9.92
CA CYS A 169 5.34 9.55 10.74
C CYS A 169 4.45 9.75 11.98
N ILE A 170 3.14 9.59 11.84
CA ILE A 170 2.21 9.64 12.96
C ILE A 170 2.47 8.50 13.96
N LEU A 171 2.86 7.31 13.50
CA LEU A 171 3.31 6.24 14.39
C LEU A 171 4.50 6.69 15.24
N HIS A 172 5.50 7.34 14.64
CA HIS A 172 6.66 7.88 15.37
C HIS A 172 6.24 8.97 16.35
N LEU A 173 5.39 9.92 15.96
CA LEU A 173 4.85 10.95 16.85
C LEU A 173 4.21 10.36 18.12
N ARG A 174 3.53 9.22 18.00
CA ARG A 174 2.82 8.57 19.08
C ARG A 174 3.72 7.67 19.97
N THR A 175 4.80 7.15 19.41
CA THR A 175 5.67 6.18 20.11
C THR A 175 6.94 6.82 20.69
N GLN A 176 7.34 8.01 20.25
CA GLN A 176 8.53 8.69 20.75
C GLN A 176 8.25 9.38 22.08
N GLN A 177 9.14 9.12 23.07
CA GLN A 177 9.05 9.72 24.38
C GLN A 177 9.92 10.99 24.54
N GLY A 178 11.01 11.10 23.75
CA GLY A 178 11.91 12.24 23.77
C GLY A 178 11.32 13.49 23.11
N ARG A 179 11.43 14.66 23.76
CA ARG A 179 10.91 15.95 23.22
C ARG A 179 11.53 16.28 21.86
N PHE A 180 12.84 16.07 21.71
CA PHE A 180 13.55 16.34 20.45
C PHE A 180 13.03 15.46 19.30
N MET A 181 12.92 14.14 19.52
CA MET A 181 12.42 13.22 18.49
C MET A 181 10.97 13.50 18.13
N ARG A 182 10.16 13.95 19.10
CA ARG A 182 8.78 14.36 18.84
C ARG A 182 8.73 15.64 18.02
N LEU A 183 9.57 16.63 18.31
CA LEU A 183 9.68 17.85 17.51
C LEU A 183 10.13 17.51 16.08
N LEU A 184 11.16 16.69 15.94
CA LEU A 184 11.63 16.22 14.62
C LEU A 184 10.50 15.54 13.83
N ALA A 185 9.70 14.69 14.47
CA ALA A 185 8.57 14.06 13.79
C ALA A 185 7.46 15.05 13.39
N TRP A 186 7.19 16.11 14.21
CA TRP A 186 6.27 17.17 13.84
C TRP A 186 6.77 18.01 12.65
N THR A 187 8.05 18.37 12.66
CA THR A 187 8.66 19.14 11.53
C THR A 187 8.67 18.30 10.26
N THR A 188 8.99 17.01 10.37
CA THR A 188 8.94 16.08 9.23
C THR A 188 7.51 15.90 8.70
N LEU A 189 6.51 15.82 9.58
CA LEU A 189 5.11 15.76 9.15
C LEU A 189 4.73 17.03 8.37
N GLY A 190 5.08 18.21 8.86
CA GLY A 190 4.86 19.48 8.15
C GLY A 190 5.58 19.50 6.78
N TRP A 191 6.80 18.99 6.72
CA TRP A 191 7.57 18.87 5.48
C TRP A 191 6.93 17.92 4.47
N LEU A 192 6.41 16.75 4.91
CA LEU A 192 5.68 15.84 4.06
C LEU A 192 4.35 16.42 3.54
N LEU A 193 3.63 17.17 4.39
CA LEU A 193 2.42 17.89 3.98
C LEU A 193 2.72 18.97 2.92
N TYR A 194 3.84 19.66 3.07
CA TYR A 194 4.34 20.56 2.03
C TYR A 194 4.65 19.80 0.73
N GLY A 195 5.25 18.60 0.82
CA GLY A 195 5.44 17.73 -0.35
C GLY A 195 4.12 17.36 -1.04
N VAL A 196 3.08 17.03 -0.27
CA VAL A 196 1.73 16.77 -0.81
C VAL A 196 1.21 17.99 -1.57
N TYR A 197 1.36 19.18 -1.00
CA TYR A 197 1.00 20.44 -1.67
C TYR A 197 1.73 20.62 -3.00
N LEU A 198 3.04 20.37 -3.04
CA LEU A 198 3.85 20.51 -4.25
C LEU A 198 3.48 19.53 -5.37
N THR A 199 2.85 18.39 -5.06
CA THR A 199 2.39 17.45 -6.10
C THR A 199 1.22 17.98 -6.90
N ASP A 200 0.50 18.98 -6.39
CA ASP A 200 -0.75 19.51 -6.96
C ASP A 200 -1.70 18.39 -7.40
N SER A 201 -1.83 17.37 -6.55
CA SER A 201 -2.63 16.17 -6.81
C SER A 201 -3.87 16.13 -5.93
N ARG A 202 -5.04 16.34 -6.51
CA ARG A 202 -6.35 16.21 -5.82
C ARG A 202 -6.50 14.83 -5.16
N GLY A 203 -6.09 13.77 -5.87
CA GLY A 203 -6.13 12.39 -5.35
C GLY A 203 -5.21 12.18 -4.14
N THR A 204 -3.98 12.71 -4.19
CA THR A 204 -3.04 12.68 -3.06
C THR A 204 -3.55 13.47 -1.86
N MET A 205 -4.18 14.62 -2.11
CA MET A 205 -4.77 15.45 -1.06
C MET A 205 -5.91 14.72 -0.35
N LEU A 206 -6.85 14.11 -1.09
CA LEU A 206 -7.93 13.29 -0.53
C LEU A 206 -7.40 12.08 0.25
N ALA A 207 -6.36 11.42 -0.26
CA ALA A 207 -5.68 10.33 0.42
C ALA A 207 -5.06 10.78 1.75
N THR A 208 -4.38 11.94 1.76
CA THR A 208 -3.80 12.55 2.97
C THR A 208 -4.87 12.92 3.99
N LEU A 209 -5.94 13.59 3.54
CA LEU A 209 -7.08 13.93 4.40
C LEU A 209 -7.72 12.69 5.02
N THR A 210 -7.80 11.58 4.26
CA THR A 210 -8.30 10.30 4.78
C THR A 210 -7.44 9.80 5.94
N VAL A 211 -6.10 9.78 5.80
CA VAL A 211 -5.18 9.38 6.87
C VAL A 211 -5.37 10.25 8.11
N LEU A 212 -5.38 11.58 7.93
CA LEU A 212 -5.54 12.53 9.04
C LEU A 212 -6.91 12.42 9.71
N ALA A 213 -7.99 12.28 8.93
CA ALA A 213 -9.34 12.12 9.45
C ALA A 213 -9.48 10.82 10.28
N LEU A 214 -8.94 9.70 9.81
CA LEU A 214 -8.95 8.44 10.55
C LEU A 214 -8.14 8.53 11.85
N GLU A 215 -7.00 9.22 11.83
CA GLU A 215 -6.18 9.46 13.02
C GLU A 215 -6.91 10.35 14.05
N ILE A 216 -7.56 11.40 13.59
CA ILE A 216 -8.36 12.32 14.43
C ILE A 216 -9.56 11.57 14.99
N TRP A 217 -10.25 10.79 14.16
CA TRP A 217 -11.36 9.95 14.62
C TRP A 217 -10.94 8.99 15.72
N ALA A 218 -9.84 8.26 15.50
CA ALA A 218 -9.35 7.29 16.47
C ALA A 218 -8.92 7.93 17.80
N ARG A 219 -8.57 9.21 17.80
CA ARG A 219 -8.09 9.95 18.98
C ARG A 219 -9.17 10.77 19.70
N PHE A 220 -9.98 11.49 18.94
CA PHE A 220 -10.90 12.50 19.45
C PHE A 220 -12.38 12.17 19.17
N GLY A 221 -12.64 11.05 18.50
CA GLY A 221 -13.98 10.60 18.14
C GLY A 221 -14.55 11.27 16.88
N LYS A 222 -15.76 10.83 16.50
CA LYS A 222 -16.45 11.27 15.28
C LYS A 222 -16.77 12.76 15.23
N GLY A 223 -17.06 13.36 16.39
CA GLY A 223 -17.39 14.78 16.48
C GLY A 223 -16.25 15.66 15.98
N ALA A 224 -15.00 15.36 16.35
CA ALA A 224 -13.84 16.13 15.90
C ALA A 224 -13.65 16.07 14.38
N VAL A 225 -13.88 14.90 13.77
CA VAL A 225 -13.80 14.75 12.29
C VAL A 225 -14.88 15.55 11.60
N ILE A 226 -16.12 15.53 12.10
CA ILE A 226 -17.23 16.31 11.55
C ILE A 226 -16.92 17.80 11.64
N THR A 227 -16.47 18.30 12.79
CA THR A 227 -16.11 19.70 12.99
C THR A 227 -15.00 20.14 12.02
N LEU A 228 -13.94 19.33 11.89
CA LEU A 228 -12.85 19.61 10.94
C LEU A 228 -13.34 19.53 9.49
N GLY A 229 -14.22 18.59 9.15
CA GLY A 229 -14.83 18.48 7.83
C GLY A 229 -15.65 19.72 7.46
N VAL A 230 -16.46 20.21 8.37
CA VAL A 230 -17.25 21.45 8.18
C VAL A 230 -16.35 22.66 7.91
N ILE A 231 -15.15 22.70 8.48
CA ILE A 231 -14.19 23.80 8.25
C ILE A 231 -13.35 23.54 6.98
N ALA A 232 -12.81 22.33 6.82
CA ALA A 232 -11.87 22.02 5.75
C ALA A 232 -12.52 21.88 4.37
N VAL A 233 -13.73 21.36 4.28
CA VAL A 233 -14.43 21.16 3.00
C VAL A 233 -14.69 22.48 2.26
N PRO A 234 -15.23 23.55 2.88
CA PRO A 234 -15.37 24.84 2.22
C PRO A 234 -14.04 25.45 1.75
N VAL A 235 -12.98 25.31 2.58
CA VAL A 235 -11.63 25.79 2.22
C VAL A 235 -11.09 25.00 1.02
N LEU A 236 -11.30 23.69 1.00
CA LEU A 236 -10.88 22.83 -0.11
C LEU A 236 -11.64 23.18 -1.39
N ILE A 237 -12.96 23.38 -1.30
CA ILE A 237 -13.80 23.81 -2.43
C ILE A 237 -13.35 25.19 -2.95
N ALA A 238 -13.08 26.14 -2.04
CA ALA A 238 -12.59 27.45 -2.44
C ALA A 238 -11.24 27.38 -3.14
N TYR A 239 -10.33 26.52 -2.63
CA TYR A 239 -9.02 26.28 -3.23
C TYR A 239 -9.13 25.64 -4.63
N THR A 240 -9.97 24.61 -4.77
CA THR A 240 -10.19 23.95 -6.08
C THR A 240 -10.84 24.87 -7.09
N ARG A 241 -11.83 25.69 -6.69
CA ARG A 241 -12.46 26.67 -7.58
C ARG A 241 -11.50 27.78 -8.04
N LEU A 242 -10.58 28.22 -7.16
CA LEU A 242 -9.54 29.17 -7.56
C LEU A 242 -8.55 28.56 -8.55
N ALA A 243 -8.26 27.26 -8.41
CA ALA A 243 -7.41 26.52 -9.35
C ALA A 243 -8.14 26.16 -10.68
N GLU A 244 -9.46 26.00 -10.64
CA GLU A 244 -10.28 25.69 -11.84
C GLU A 244 -10.45 26.89 -12.79
N LEU A 245 -10.19 28.11 -12.34
CA LEU A 245 -10.19 29.29 -13.22
C LEU A 245 -9.00 29.31 -14.20
N ASP A 246 -7.96 28.49 -13.93
CA ASP A 246 -6.74 28.42 -14.74
C ASP A 246 -6.50 27.05 -15.40
N ALA A 247 -7.27 25.99 -15.09
CA ALA A 247 -7.07 24.64 -15.61
C ALA A 247 -8.40 24.04 -16.09
N GLU A 248 -8.49 23.86 -17.38
CA GLU A 248 -9.63 23.33 -18.12
C GLU A 248 -10.25 22.05 -17.51
N ASP A 249 -11.56 21.94 -17.58
CA ASP A 249 -12.39 20.79 -17.20
C ASP A 249 -12.00 19.45 -17.87
N GLU A 250 -11.12 19.47 -18.86
CA GLU A 250 -10.62 18.32 -19.63
C GLU A 250 -10.09 17.14 -18.77
N SER A 251 -9.50 17.44 -17.61
CA SER A 251 -8.91 16.41 -16.72
C SER A 251 -9.96 15.57 -15.97
N ALA A 252 -11.14 16.12 -15.66
CA ALA A 252 -12.19 15.38 -14.93
C ALA A 252 -13.06 14.58 -15.92
N GLU A 253 -13.45 15.19 -17.03
CA GLU A 253 -14.21 14.53 -18.10
C GLU A 253 -13.43 13.37 -18.71
N GLY A 254 -12.16 13.56 -19.04
CA GLY A 254 -11.30 12.50 -19.57
C GLY A 254 -11.14 11.29 -18.63
N ARG A 255 -11.27 11.48 -17.29
CA ARG A 255 -11.28 10.35 -16.34
C ARG A 255 -12.60 9.60 -16.36
N ILE A 256 -13.73 10.31 -16.46
CA ILE A 256 -15.05 9.68 -16.53
C ILE A 256 -15.15 8.87 -17.82
N ASP A 257 -14.67 9.40 -18.94
CA ASP A 257 -14.60 8.71 -20.22
C ASP A 257 -13.71 7.46 -20.13
N ALA A 258 -12.52 7.56 -19.49
CA ALA A 258 -11.64 6.41 -19.28
C ALA A 258 -12.30 5.34 -18.39
N TRP A 259 -13.10 5.73 -17.39
CA TRP A 259 -13.85 4.79 -16.55
C TRP A 259 -14.97 4.12 -17.34
N TYR A 260 -15.67 4.90 -18.16
CA TYR A 260 -16.70 4.37 -19.07
C TYR A 260 -16.09 3.35 -20.03
N GLU A 261 -15.00 3.70 -20.71
CA GLU A 261 -14.29 2.79 -21.60
C GLU A 261 -13.84 1.52 -20.87
N GLY A 262 -13.27 1.63 -19.67
CA GLY A 262 -12.86 0.48 -18.86
C GLY A 262 -14.01 -0.47 -18.51
N VAL A 263 -15.22 0.06 -18.26
CA VAL A 263 -16.43 -0.73 -18.05
C VAL A 263 -16.89 -1.37 -19.36
N GLN A 264 -16.80 -0.68 -20.49
CA GLN A 264 -17.14 -1.23 -21.83
C GLN A 264 -16.18 -2.36 -22.19
N LEU A 265 -14.87 -2.18 -22.00
CA LEU A 265 -13.87 -3.21 -22.24
C LEU A 265 -14.13 -4.47 -21.42
N LEU A 266 -14.54 -4.32 -20.13
CA LEU A 266 -14.95 -5.47 -19.33
C LEU A 266 -16.17 -6.19 -19.90
N THR A 267 -17.16 -5.48 -20.48
CA THR A 267 -18.32 -6.13 -21.09
C THR A 267 -17.96 -6.88 -22.37
N GLN A 268 -16.97 -6.39 -23.12
CA GLN A 268 -16.48 -7.04 -24.36
C GLN A 268 -15.56 -8.24 -24.05
N TYR A 269 -14.72 -8.13 -22.99
CA TYR A 269 -13.73 -9.13 -22.59
C TYR A 269 -13.95 -9.59 -21.14
N PRO A 270 -15.08 -10.20 -20.79
CA PRO A 270 -15.50 -10.35 -19.38
C PRO A 270 -14.62 -11.28 -18.55
N LEU A 271 -14.03 -12.33 -19.14
CA LEU A 271 -13.31 -13.35 -18.37
C LEU A 271 -11.85 -13.00 -18.08
N PHE A 272 -11.11 -12.59 -19.11
CA PHE A 272 -9.67 -12.37 -19.04
C PHE A 272 -9.24 -10.92 -19.31
N GLY A 273 -10.19 -10.02 -19.62
CA GLY A 273 -9.91 -8.63 -19.97
C GLY A 273 -9.25 -8.47 -21.33
N VAL A 274 -8.82 -7.24 -21.64
CA VAL A 274 -8.21 -6.87 -22.94
C VAL A 274 -6.72 -7.21 -23.03
N GLY A 275 -6.10 -7.61 -21.92
CA GLY A 275 -4.66 -7.83 -21.82
C GLY A 275 -4.00 -6.84 -20.84
N TRP A 276 -3.07 -7.37 -20.04
CA TRP A 276 -2.32 -6.57 -19.10
C TRP A 276 -1.47 -5.49 -19.78
N GLN A 277 -1.54 -4.24 -19.30
CA GLN A 277 -0.95 -3.05 -19.90
C GLN A 277 -1.45 -2.71 -21.32
N MET A 278 -2.59 -3.24 -21.75
CA MET A 278 -3.19 -2.96 -23.07
C MET A 278 -4.39 -1.99 -22.98
N PHE A 279 -4.70 -1.46 -21.81
CA PHE A 279 -5.77 -0.46 -21.66
C PHE A 279 -5.53 0.78 -22.56
N SER A 280 -4.28 1.25 -22.60
CA SER A 280 -3.89 2.43 -23.39
C SER A 280 -3.93 2.18 -24.91
N ASP A 281 -4.07 0.94 -25.38
CA ASP A 281 -4.28 0.62 -26.78
C ASP A 281 -5.74 0.91 -27.22
N HIS A 282 -6.65 1.01 -26.24
CA HIS A 282 -8.07 1.26 -26.44
C HIS A 282 -8.50 2.67 -26.05
N ASN A 283 -7.73 3.35 -25.19
CA ASN A 283 -8.01 4.71 -24.75
C ASN A 283 -6.72 5.54 -24.72
N SER A 284 -6.80 6.81 -25.10
CA SER A 284 -5.65 7.74 -25.10
C SER A 284 -5.07 7.98 -23.68
N LEU A 285 -5.89 7.86 -22.64
CA LEU A 285 -5.50 8.00 -21.24
C LEU A 285 -5.54 6.63 -20.56
N THR A 286 -4.69 6.46 -19.53
CA THR A 286 -4.84 5.32 -18.61
C THR A 286 -6.13 5.48 -17.80
N ALA A 287 -6.63 4.39 -17.20
CA ALA A 287 -7.91 4.40 -16.46
C ALA A 287 -7.97 5.40 -15.31
N HIS A 288 -6.83 5.91 -14.80
CA HIS A 288 -6.77 6.76 -13.60
C HIS A 288 -7.60 6.24 -12.41
N ASN A 289 -7.81 4.94 -12.37
CA ASN A 289 -8.50 4.21 -11.30
C ASN A 289 -8.00 2.77 -11.29
N SER A 290 -7.42 2.35 -10.18
CA SER A 290 -6.81 1.02 -10.08
C SER A 290 -7.81 -0.12 -10.19
N MET A 291 -9.07 0.08 -9.78
CA MET A 291 -10.10 -0.96 -9.91
C MET A 291 -10.54 -1.09 -11.37
N VAL A 292 -10.81 0.04 -12.04
CA VAL A 292 -11.19 0.07 -13.47
C VAL A 292 -10.08 -0.53 -14.32
N LEU A 293 -8.81 -0.13 -14.07
CA LEU A 293 -7.67 -0.68 -14.78
C LEU A 293 -7.57 -2.20 -14.62
N ALA A 294 -7.64 -2.68 -13.37
CA ALA A 294 -7.50 -4.10 -13.11
C ALA A 294 -8.66 -4.93 -13.67
N MET A 295 -9.91 -4.41 -13.66
CA MET A 295 -11.05 -5.14 -14.21
C MET A 295 -11.07 -5.15 -15.75
N ALA A 296 -10.68 -4.05 -16.39
CA ALA A 296 -10.62 -3.96 -17.86
C ALA A 296 -9.50 -4.84 -18.41
N GLU A 297 -8.31 -4.79 -17.80
CA GLU A 297 -7.15 -5.54 -18.28
C GLU A 297 -7.17 -7.02 -17.94
N LEU A 298 -7.68 -7.42 -16.76
CA LEU A 298 -7.61 -8.80 -16.26
C LEU A 298 -8.96 -9.55 -16.33
N GLY A 299 -10.05 -8.87 -16.67
CA GLY A 299 -11.39 -9.43 -16.62
C GLY A 299 -11.85 -9.77 -15.20
N VAL A 300 -13.02 -10.35 -15.04
CA VAL A 300 -13.61 -10.69 -13.73
C VAL A 300 -12.72 -11.67 -12.96
N LEU A 301 -12.12 -12.65 -13.64
CA LEU A 301 -11.31 -13.69 -12.99
C LEU A 301 -10.00 -13.12 -12.42
N GLY A 302 -9.20 -12.45 -13.24
CA GLY A 302 -7.94 -11.85 -12.79
C GLY A 302 -8.17 -10.68 -11.82
N TYR A 303 -9.20 -9.88 -12.03
CA TYR A 303 -9.62 -8.83 -11.10
C TYR A 303 -9.97 -9.39 -9.72
N THR A 304 -10.68 -10.52 -9.65
CA THR A 304 -10.99 -11.18 -8.37
C THR A 304 -9.72 -11.61 -7.63
N VAL A 305 -8.72 -12.11 -8.34
CA VAL A 305 -7.41 -12.46 -7.75
C VAL A 305 -6.67 -11.22 -7.28
N TRP A 306 -6.62 -10.15 -8.10
CA TRP A 306 -6.03 -8.87 -7.72
C TRP A 306 -6.72 -8.26 -6.50
N LEU A 307 -8.05 -8.22 -6.51
CA LEU A 307 -8.84 -7.71 -5.37
C LEU A 307 -8.63 -8.54 -4.11
N SER A 308 -8.36 -9.86 -4.25
CA SER A 308 -8.03 -10.72 -3.10
C SER A 308 -6.76 -10.27 -2.39
N LEU A 309 -5.74 -9.81 -3.13
CA LEU A 309 -4.51 -9.27 -2.55
C LEU A 309 -4.80 -8.04 -1.68
N VAL A 310 -5.55 -7.10 -2.23
CA VAL A 310 -5.91 -5.83 -1.56
C VAL A 310 -6.83 -6.10 -0.37
N PHE A 311 -7.93 -6.83 -0.61
CA PHE A 311 -8.97 -7.05 0.38
C PHE A 311 -8.49 -7.88 1.57
N LEU A 312 -7.79 -9.01 1.34
CA LEU A 312 -7.31 -9.85 2.43
C LEU A 312 -6.20 -9.16 3.22
N SER A 313 -5.32 -8.39 2.57
CA SER A 313 -4.34 -7.57 3.28
C SER A 313 -5.00 -6.49 4.13
N GLY A 314 -5.98 -5.78 3.60
CA GLY A 314 -6.77 -4.78 4.33
C GLY A 314 -7.53 -5.42 5.52
N TRP A 315 -8.13 -6.59 5.32
CA TRP A 315 -8.82 -7.29 6.39
C TRP A 315 -7.85 -7.78 7.48
N MET A 316 -6.69 -8.30 7.10
CA MET A 316 -5.65 -8.70 8.05
C MET A 316 -5.24 -7.54 8.95
N ILE A 317 -4.90 -6.39 8.38
CA ILE A 317 -4.47 -5.23 9.17
C ILE A 317 -5.62 -4.63 9.99
N TRP A 318 -6.85 -4.63 9.47
CA TRP A 318 -8.04 -4.24 10.23
C TRP A 318 -8.21 -5.06 11.50
N ARG A 319 -8.07 -6.39 11.40
CA ARG A 319 -8.19 -7.28 12.55
C ARG A 319 -7.06 -7.14 13.56
N LEU A 320 -5.86 -6.75 13.12
CA LEU A 320 -4.76 -6.42 14.01
C LEU A 320 -4.98 -5.06 14.71
N ALA A 321 -5.52 -4.08 14.00
CA ALA A 321 -5.80 -2.75 14.52
C ALA A 321 -6.97 -2.72 15.52
N TYR A 322 -8.00 -3.56 15.27
CA TYR A 322 -9.23 -3.66 16.06
C TYR A 322 -9.54 -5.13 16.42
N PRO A 323 -8.75 -5.69 17.33
CA PRO A 323 -8.86 -7.09 17.69
C PRO A 323 -10.06 -7.33 18.63
N ALA A 324 -11.27 -7.46 18.10
CA ALA A 324 -12.41 -7.92 18.90
C ALA A 324 -12.12 -9.35 19.43
N GLY A 325 -11.59 -9.44 20.64
CA GLY A 325 -11.26 -10.69 21.31
C GLY A 325 -10.02 -11.43 20.81
N LEU A 326 -9.17 -10.83 19.96
CA LEU A 326 -8.00 -11.49 19.37
C LEU A 326 -6.69 -11.29 20.15
N LEU A 327 -6.55 -10.19 20.88
CA LEU A 327 -5.42 -10.04 21.81
C LEU A 327 -5.80 -10.71 23.12
N PRO A 328 -4.89 -11.46 23.76
CA PRO A 328 -5.14 -11.93 25.09
C PRO A 328 -5.50 -10.73 25.95
N GLN A 329 -6.71 -10.73 26.47
CA GLN A 329 -6.98 -9.90 27.63
C GLN A 329 -5.95 -10.34 28.67
N PRO A 330 -5.31 -9.42 29.43
CA PRO A 330 -4.57 -9.83 30.61
C PRO A 330 -5.54 -10.71 31.38
N TYR A 331 -5.19 -11.99 31.53
CA TYR A 331 -6.00 -12.95 32.25
C TYR A 331 -6.30 -12.35 33.62
N PRO A 332 -7.56 -12.20 34.04
CA PRO A 332 -7.81 -11.95 35.45
C PRO A 332 -7.14 -13.12 36.20
N PRO A 333 -6.41 -12.88 37.28
CA PRO A 333 -5.79 -13.95 38.04
C PRO A 333 -6.91 -14.94 38.35
N ARG A 334 -6.75 -16.15 37.84
CA ARG A 334 -7.74 -17.22 38.00
C ARG A 334 -7.92 -17.42 39.49
N ALA A 335 -9.07 -17.02 39.99
CA ALA A 335 -9.48 -17.44 41.33
C ALA A 335 -9.37 -18.94 41.37
N VAL A 336 -8.44 -19.46 42.17
CA VAL A 336 -8.24 -20.88 42.40
C VAL A 336 -9.48 -21.40 43.17
N THR A 337 -10.54 -21.70 42.44
CA THR A 337 -11.62 -22.54 42.96
C THR A 337 -11.17 -23.97 42.78
N VAL A 338 -10.70 -24.54 43.84
CA VAL A 338 -10.50 -25.99 43.97
C VAL A 338 -11.83 -26.68 43.64
N ARG A 339 -11.96 -27.21 42.45
CA ARG A 339 -13.07 -28.04 42.04
C ARG A 339 -12.61 -29.50 41.99
N LYS A 340 -13.31 -30.31 42.72
CA LYS A 340 -13.15 -31.77 42.83
C LYS A 340 -13.02 -32.44 41.45
N GLU A 341 -12.15 -33.41 41.42
CA GLU A 341 -11.76 -34.21 40.28
C GLU A 341 -12.96 -34.83 39.54
N THR A 342 -13.01 -34.64 38.25
CA THR A 342 -13.76 -35.46 37.29
C THR A 342 -12.76 -35.90 36.20
N PRO A 343 -12.83 -37.16 35.67
CA PRO A 343 -11.73 -37.77 34.95
C PRO A 343 -11.47 -37.17 33.57
N ALA A 344 -10.18 -37.07 33.27
CA ALA A 344 -9.55 -37.04 31.94
C ALA A 344 -10.28 -36.34 30.81
N ALA A 345 -10.22 -35.00 30.80
CA ALA A 345 -10.31 -34.27 29.56
C ALA A 345 -8.90 -34.23 28.88
N LEU A 346 -8.86 -34.53 27.59
CA LEU A 346 -7.66 -34.43 26.75
C LEU A 346 -6.86 -33.15 27.05
N PRO A 347 -5.52 -33.20 27.12
CA PRO A 347 -4.72 -32.03 27.41
C PRO A 347 -5.04 -30.94 26.40
N SER A 348 -5.48 -29.80 26.88
CA SER A 348 -5.56 -28.56 26.07
C SER A 348 -4.19 -28.30 25.47
N PRO A 349 -4.10 -27.94 24.17
CA PRO A 349 -2.82 -27.59 23.57
C PRO A 349 -2.10 -26.56 24.43
N PRO A 350 -0.77 -26.66 24.59
CA PRO A 350 -0.02 -25.75 25.45
C PRO A 350 -0.33 -24.32 25.09
N GLU A 351 -0.73 -23.54 26.08
CA GLU A 351 -0.98 -22.11 25.97
C GLU A 351 0.33 -21.46 25.49
N ALA A 352 0.37 -21.03 24.23
CA ALA A 352 1.57 -20.41 23.67
C ALA A 352 1.93 -19.19 24.54
N ALA A 353 3.04 -19.29 25.27
CA ALA A 353 3.51 -18.21 26.13
C ALA A 353 3.82 -16.98 25.23
N ILE A 354 3.20 -15.86 25.52
CA ILE A 354 3.49 -14.59 24.84
C ILE A 354 4.94 -14.25 25.14
N LEU A 355 5.70 -13.86 24.11
CA LEU A 355 7.10 -13.51 24.25
C LEU A 355 7.31 -12.39 25.29
N PRO A 356 8.32 -12.49 26.17
CA PRO A 356 8.66 -11.43 27.10
C PRO A 356 8.91 -10.11 26.34
N GLY A 357 8.36 -9.00 26.87
CA GLY A 357 8.52 -7.67 26.25
C GLY A 357 7.52 -7.33 25.14
N PHE A 358 6.48 -8.15 24.91
CA PHE A 358 5.42 -7.83 23.98
C PHE A 358 4.53 -6.69 24.50
N ASP A 359 4.54 -5.55 23.80
CA ASP A 359 3.70 -4.39 24.11
C ASP A 359 2.47 -4.36 23.18
N ALA A 360 1.36 -4.90 23.67
CA ALA A 360 0.10 -4.97 22.92
C ALA A 360 -0.47 -3.59 22.55
N ALA A 361 -0.18 -2.54 23.31
CA ALA A 361 -0.66 -1.19 23.02
C ALA A 361 0.13 -0.58 21.84
N ALA A 362 1.46 -0.70 21.88
CA ALA A 362 2.33 -0.24 20.79
C ALA A 362 2.08 -1.02 19.49
N GLU A 363 1.84 -2.32 19.58
CA GLU A 363 1.51 -3.16 18.42
C GLU A 363 0.17 -2.77 17.77
N ARG A 364 -0.87 -2.52 18.58
CA ARG A 364 -2.17 -2.00 18.08
C ARG A 364 -2.01 -0.64 17.44
N LEU A 365 -1.21 0.23 18.02
CA LEU A 365 -0.94 1.55 17.47
C LEU A 365 -0.26 1.43 16.10
N ALA A 366 0.75 0.57 15.98
CA ALA A 366 1.44 0.31 14.72
C ALA A 366 0.48 -0.27 13.66
N ALA A 367 -0.37 -1.22 14.04
CA ALA A 367 -1.38 -1.78 13.14
C ALA A 367 -2.40 -0.73 12.68
N ARG A 368 -2.83 0.20 13.57
CA ARG A 368 -3.72 1.31 13.19
C ARG A 368 -3.05 2.28 12.23
N SER A 369 -1.82 2.67 12.48
CA SER A 369 -1.09 3.58 11.59
C SER A 369 -0.89 2.97 10.20
N LEU A 370 -0.58 1.67 10.10
CA LEU A 370 -0.51 0.95 8.83
C LEU A 370 -1.89 0.85 8.15
N LEU A 371 -2.96 0.58 8.92
CA LEU A 371 -4.32 0.54 8.38
C LEU A 371 -4.71 1.90 7.80
N PHE A 372 -4.45 3.00 8.51
CA PHE A 372 -4.83 4.33 8.05
C PHE A 372 -4.01 4.76 6.84
N ALA A 373 -2.72 4.44 6.82
CA ALA A 373 -1.88 4.62 5.62
C ALA A 373 -2.41 3.79 4.43
N ALA A 374 -2.81 2.54 4.65
CA ALA A 374 -3.41 1.69 3.62
C ALA A 374 -4.78 2.22 3.14
N CYS A 375 -5.61 2.77 4.03
CA CYS A 375 -6.86 3.43 3.65
C CYS A 375 -6.59 4.69 2.79
N GLY A 376 -5.63 5.53 3.19
CA GLY A 376 -5.21 6.66 2.38
C GLY A 376 -4.70 6.24 1.01
N PHE A 377 -3.84 5.21 0.96
CA PHE A 377 -3.38 4.63 -0.29
C PHE A 377 -4.54 4.12 -1.16
N ALA A 378 -5.53 3.43 -0.57
CA ALA A 378 -6.69 2.93 -1.31
C ALA A 378 -7.54 4.06 -1.90
N VAL A 379 -7.74 5.15 -1.14
CA VAL A 379 -8.42 6.36 -1.66
C VAL A 379 -7.63 6.98 -2.80
N GLY A 380 -6.32 7.14 -2.66
CA GLY A 380 -5.49 7.64 -3.75
C GLY A 380 -5.50 6.71 -4.98
N ALA A 381 -5.41 5.39 -4.77
CA ALA A 381 -5.47 4.38 -5.83
C ALA A 381 -6.83 4.33 -6.56
N PHE A 382 -7.91 4.83 -5.95
CA PHE A 382 -9.19 5.00 -6.62
C PHE A 382 -9.15 6.10 -7.70
N PHE A 383 -8.25 7.07 -7.57
CA PHE A 383 -8.05 8.14 -8.55
C PHE A 383 -6.77 7.99 -9.39
N LEU A 384 -6.06 6.86 -9.24
CA LEU A 384 -4.75 6.62 -9.85
C LEU A 384 -4.60 5.17 -10.30
N SER A 385 -3.81 4.94 -11.34
CA SER A 385 -3.50 3.60 -11.88
C SER A 385 -2.37 2.92 -11.09
N GLN A 386 -2.67 2.40 -9.89
CA GLN A 386 -1.71 1.78 -8.97
C GLN A 386 -1.73 0.26 -8.94
N SER A 387 -2.55 -0.38 -9.79
CA SER A 387 -2.88 -1.82 -9.71
C SER A 387 -1.65 -2.73 -9.71
N TYR A 388 -0.58 -2.33 -10.38
CA TYR A 388 0.62 -3.15 -10.57
C TYR A 388 1.91 -2.48 -10.08
N LYS A 389 1.79 -1.29 -9.47
CA LYS A 389 2.96 -0.50 -9.06
C LYS A 389 3.55 -0.98 -7.73
N PRO A 390 4.87 -0.79 -7.50
CA PRO A 390 5.58 -1.27 -6.31
C PRO A 390 4.96 -0.83 -4.98
N MET A 391 4.33 0.35 -4.92
CA MET A 391 3.75 0.89 -3.69
C MET A 391 2.59 0.04 -3.15
N LEU A 392 1.79 -0.59 -4.01
CA LEU A 392 0.75 -1.55 -3.59
C LEU A 392 1.39 -2.76 -2.89
N PHE A 393 2.40 -3.36 -3.51
CA PHE A 393 3.08 -4.55 -3.00
C PHE A 393 3.87 -4.25 -1.72
N LEU A 394 4.47 -3.07 -1.61
CA LEU A 394 5.12 -2.58 -0.39
C LEU A 394 4.13 -2.52 0.78
N ASN A 395 2.95 -1.90 0.58
CA ASN A 395 1.90 -1.83 1.60
C ASN A 395 1.45 -3.24 2.03
N CYS A 396 1.18 -4.13 1.08
CA CYS A 396 0.80 -5.52 1.37
C CYS A 396 1.92 -6.28 2.09
N GLY A 397 3.18 -6.03 1.75
CA GLY A 397 4.36 -6.61 2.39
C GLY A 397 4.52 -6.17 3.84
N LEU A 398 4.33 -4.88 4.14
CA LEU A 398 4.34 -4.36 5.52
C LEU A 398 3.25 -5.00 6.37
N ILE A 399 2.04 -5.12 5.82
CA ILE A 399 0.91 -5.75 6.50
C ILE A 399 1.19 -7.23 6.78
N ALA A 400 1.65 -7.98 5.77
CA ALA A 400 1.98 -9.39 5.90
C ALA A 400 3.10 -9.62 6.91
N GLY A 401 4.15 -8.78 6.89
CA GLY A 401 5.25 -8.84 7.84
C GLY A 401 4.79 -8.63 9.28
N ARG A 402 3.95 -7.61 9.53
CA ARG A 402 3.40 -7.39 10.87
C ARG A 402 2.49 -8.53 11.34
N TYR A 403 1.68 -9.09 10.43
CA TYR A 403 0.85 -10.25 10.74
C TYR A 403 1.69 -11.47 11.14
N LEU A 404 2.78 -11.76 10.41
CA LEU A 404 3.73 -12.82 10.76
C LEU A 404 4.43 -12.54 12.10
N GLY A 405 4.83 -11.30 12.36
CA GLY A 405 5.45 -10.89 13.62
C GLY A 405 4.54 -11.09 14.82
N MET A 406 3.24 -10.80 14.69
CA MET A 406 2.25 -11.07 15.73
C MET A 406 2.10 -12.58 16.00
N ARG A 407 2.09 -13.39 14.94
CA ARG A 407 2.05 -14.85 15.05
C ARG A 407 3.30 -15.42 15.72
N GLU A 408 4.48 -14.91 15.38
CA GLU A 408 5.75 -15.29 16.03
C GLU A 408 5.79 -14.89 17.52
N ALA A 409 5.11 -13.80 17.89
CA ALA A 409 4.97 -13.40 19.29
C ALA A 409 4.01 -14.30 20.10
N GLY A 410 3.48 -15.34 19.51
CA GLY A 410 2.57 -16.30 20.16
C GLY A 410 1.10 -15.86 20.19
N LEU A 411 0.73 -14.84 19.42
CA LEU A 411 -0.67 -14.42 19.34
C LEU A 411 -1.47 -15.32 18.41
N ARG A 412 -2.68 -15.67 18.83
CA ARG A 412 -3.64 -16.35 17.96
C ARG A 412 -4.23 -15.32 16.99
N VAL A 413 -3.65 -15.23 15.80
CA VAL A 413 -4.20 -14.42 14.72
C VAL A 413 -5.05 -15.29 13.80
N PRO A 414 -6.20 -14.80 13.26
CA PRO A 414 -7.06 -15.58 12.40
C PRO A 414 -6.33 -16.04 11.14
N ALA A 415 -6.49 -17.31 10.78
CA ALA A 415 -5.98 -17.79 9.50
C ALA A 415 -6.86 -17.27 8.36
N TYR A 416 -6.24 -16.63 7.37
CA TYR A 416 -6.92 -16.15 6.15
C TYR A 416 -6.53 -17.05 4.98
N ALA A 417 -7.20 -18.20 4.85
CA ALA A 417 -6.98 -19.06 3.70
C ALA A 417 -7.62 -18.42 2.45
N PHE A 418 -6.84 -18.28 1.37
CA PHE A 418 -7.31 -17.71 0.11
C PHE A 418 -8.56 -18.43 -0.41
N GLY A 419 -8.51 -19.77 -0.54
CA GLY A 419 -9.64 -20.55 -1.06
C GLY A 419 -10.93 -20.43 -0.23
N ALA A 420 -10.82 -20.38 1.11
CA ALA A 420 -11.98 -20.23 1.99
C ALA A 420 -12.64 -18.84 1.88
N ASN A 421 -11.90 -17.81 1.49
CA ASN A 421 -12.39 -16.46 1.33
C ASN A 421 -12.74 -16.10 -0.13
N LEU A 422 -12.39 -16.95 -1.09
CA LEU A 422 -12.61 -16.68 -2.51
C LEU A 422 -14.09 -16.38 -2.85
N PRO A 423 -15.10 -17.08 -2.34
CA PRO A 423 -16.50 -16.74 -2.62
C PRO A 423 -16.88 -15.34 -2.14
N ARG A 424 -16.36 -14.92 -0.97
CA ARG A 424 -16.60 -13.56 -0.44
C ARG A 424 -15.94 -12.50 -1.30
N VAL A 425 -14.68 -12.72 -1.68
CA VAL A 425 -13.95 -11.77 -2.53
C VAL A 425 -14.58 -11.69 -3.92
N LEU A 426 -15.03 -12.80 -4.49
CA LEU A 426 -15.80 -12.80 -5.75
C LEU A 426 -17.08 -11.97 -5.61
N GLY A 427 -17.82 -12.11 -4.50
CA GLY A 427 -18.99 -11.28 -4.22
C GLY A 427 -18.65 -9.78 -4.16
N TYR A 428 -17.53 -9.42 -3.52
CA TYR A 428 -17.06 -8.02 -3.50
C TYR A 428 -16.55 -7.55 -4.87
N ALA A 429 -15.90 -8.40 -5.65
CA ALA A 429 -15.50 -8.08 -7.01
C ALA A 429 -16.70 -7.77 -7.89
N LEU A 430 -17.72 -8.62 -7.87
CA LEU A 430 -18.97 -8.39 -8.62
C LEU A 430 -19.70 -7.13 -8.13
N ALA A 431 -19.80 -6.94 -6.80
CA ALA A 431 -20.42 -5.74 -6.24
C ALA A 431 -19.65 -4.45 -6.63
N SER A 432 -18.32 -4.49 -6.65
CA SER A 432 -17.51 -3.34 -7.08
C SER A 432 -17.62 -3.05 -8.57
N ILE A 433 -17.73 -4.08 -9.41
CA ILE A 433 -17.99 -3.93 -10.87
C ILE A 433 -19.34 -3.26 -11.09
N VAL A 434 -20.40 -3.75 -10.44
CA VAL A 434 -21.74 -3.15 -10.51
C VAL A 434 -21.72 -1.72 -9.96
N GLY A 435 -21.02 -1.50 -8.84
CA GLY A 435 -20.85 -0.16 -8.26
C GLY A 435 -20.16 0.82 -9.21
N MET A 436 -19.10 0.40 -9.89
CA MET A 436 -18.43 1.22 -10.90
C MET A 436 -19.30 1.49 -12.11
N TRP A 437 -20.03 0.48 -12.60
CA TRP A 437 -20.99 0.66 -13.68
C TRP A 437 -22.09 1.68 -13.33
N LEU A 438 -22.65 1.60 -12.10
CA LEU A 438 -23.64 2.56 -11.64
C LEU A 438 -23.05 3.95 -11.49
N LEU A 439 -21.85 4.07 -10.89
CA LEU A 439 -21.14 5.34 -10.70
C LEU A 439 -20.92 6.05 -12.05
N VAL A 440 -20.40 5.33 -13.04
CA VAL A 440 -20.17 5.87 -14.39
C VAL A 440 -21.47 6.34 -15.01
N ARG A 441 -22.58 5.58 -14.88
CA ARG A 441 -23.90 5.98 -15.38
C ARG A 441 -24.51 7.20 -14.73
N ILE A 442 -24.12 7.50 -13.48
CA ILE A 442 -24.58 8.69 -12.77
C ILE A 442 -23.74 9.92 -13.16
N LEU A 443 -22.48 9.71 -13.51
CA LEU A 443 -21.55 10.79 -13.86
C LEU A 443 -21.63 11.23 -15.32
N LEU A 444 -22.09 10.34 -16.23
CA LEU A 444 -22.44 10.64 -17.63
C LEU A 444 -23.84 11.23 -17.73
#